data_c73d92ce3acd06627a28a81bad797631
#
_entry.id   c73d92ce3acd06627a28a81bad797631
#
_cell.length_a   1.000
_cell.length_b   1.000
_cell.length_c   1.000
_cell.angle_alpha   90.00
_cell.angle_beta   90.00
_cell.angle_gamma   90.00
#
_symmetry.space_group_name_H-M   'P 1'
#
loop_
_entity.id
_entity.type
_entity.pdbx_description
1 polymer ?
#
loop_
_entity_poly.entity_id
_entity_poly.type
_entity_poly.pdbx_seq_one_letter_code
_entity_poly.pdbx_strand_id
1 'polypeptide(L)'
;MRTVFLSFLLLISAIRLSAAESSVDSLFSKGDYRGATTALEALIEGEGATSSRYANLGNCYYQLGDLGHAMLSYERAHLLDPRDSEVNALRSFLMKKTIDKLPDAESWFSATGGAIAYALPLPVLLALALLFFVGFVGSVVTFALSRRRDHKRITFYSGLVSLILSLFTGALILHWVYAEHQAKTKAVITQPEVNVYRSPSQKSEVTNQLHEGTRIRLVGQPVGAYQQFVLSDGRGGWLLLSAIEPLVKN
;
A
#
# COMPACT_ATOMS: atom_id res chain seq x y z
N MET A 1 -8.00 14.62 37.79
CA MET A 1 -8.36 15.69 36.84
C MET A 1 -7.73 15.54 35.47
N ARG A 2 -6.42 15.30 35.32
CA ARG A 2 -5.76 15.13 34.00
C ARG A 2 -6.32 13.96 33.16
N THR A 3 -6.62 12.83 33.78
CA THR A 3 -7.18 11.64 33.09
C THR A 3 -8.60 11.88 32.58
N VAL A 4 -9.45 12.56 33.35
CA VAL A 4 -10.83 12.90 32.94
C VAL A 4 -10.83 13.91 31.81
N PHE A 5 -9.90 14.86 31.83
CA PHE A 5 -9.75 15.85 30.75
C PHE A 5 -9.28 15.21 29.44
N LEU A 6 -8.31 14.28 29.50
CA LEU A 6 -7.87 13.49 28.34
C LEU A 6 -9.01 12.62 27.77
N SER A 7 -9.77 11.95 28.63
CA SER A 7 -10.91 11.14 28.19
C SER A 7 -12.02 11.98 27.54
N PHE A 8 -12.25 13.20 28.03
CA PHE A 8 -13.22 14.12 27.47
C PHE A 8 -12.76 14.67 26.11
N LEU A 9 -11.45 14.95 25.97
CA LEU A 9 -10.87 15.38 24.68
C LEU A 9 -10.95 14.28 23.62
N LEU A 10 -10.67 13.01 23.99
CA LEU A 10 -10.81 11.84 23.12
C LEU A 10 -12.27 11.59 22.72
N LEU A 11 -13.22 11.81 23.63
CA LEU A 11 -14.64 11.67 23.33
C LEU A 11 -15.12 12.73 22.33
N ILE A 12 -14.70 13.99 22.50
CA ILE A 12 -15.03 15.08 21.57
C ILE A 12 -14.43 14.81 20.19
N SER A 13 -13.20 14.31 20.10
CA SER A 13 -12.58 13.98 18.81
C SER A 13 -13.30 12.83 18.10
N ALA A 14 -13.73 11.80 18.84
CA ALA A 14 -14.50 10.69 18.30
C ALA A 14 -15.88 11.11 17.77
N ILE A 15 -16.56 12.03 18.48
CA ILE A 15 -17.87 12.57 18.06
C ILE A 15 -17.72 13.42 16.79
N ARG A 16 -16.66 14.25 16.69
CA ARG A 16 -16.39 15.05 15.49
C ARG A 16 -16.08 14.17 14.28
N LEU A 17 -15.30 13.11 14.47
CA LEU A 17 -14.96 12.15 13.42
C LEU A 17 -16.23 11.47 12.87
N SER A 18 -17.11 10.97 13.74
CA SER A 18 -18.37 10.35 13.35
C SER A 18 -19.31 11.32 12.60
N ALA A 19 -19.35 12.58 13.01
CA ALA A 19 -20.17 13.59 12.33
C ALA A 19 -19.64 13.95 10.93
N ALA A 20 -18.33 13.99 10.76
CA ALA A 20 -17.70 14.29 9.47
C ALA A 20 -17.91 13.16 8.47
N GLU A 21 -17.74 11.90 8.88
CA GLU A 21 -18.02 10.73 8.05
C GLU A 21 -19.52 10.64 7.68
N SER A 22 -20.44 10.92 8.61
CA SER A 22 -21.88 10.99 8.34
C SER A 22 -22.23 12.09 7.32
N SER A 23 -21.48 13.18 7.25
CA SER A 23 -21.69 14.22 6.25
C SER A 23 -21.30 13.73 4.84
N VAL A 24 -20.23 12.98 4.70
CA VAL A 24 -19.79 12.35 3.44
C VAL A 24 -20.86 11.38 2.93
N ASP A 25 -21.38 10.50 3.80
CA ASP A 25 -22.43 9.54 3.44
C ASP A 25 -23.70 10.26 2.98
N SER A 26 -24.05 11.38 3.60
CA SER A 26 -25.20 12.20 3.20
C SER A 26 -24.99 12.83 1.82
N LEU A 27 -23.79 13.34 1.51
CA LEU A 27 -23.46 13.90 0.20
C LEU A 27 -23.49 12.81 -0.87
N PHE A 28 -22.90 11.66 -0.59
CA PHE A 28 -22.89 10.52 -1.50
C PHE A 28 -24.31 10.01 -1.82
N SER A 29 -25.15 9.87 -0.81
CA SER A 29 -26.53 9.43 -0.97
C SER A 29 -27.41 10.41 -1.76
N LYS A 30 -27.08 11.71 -1.73
CA LYS A 30 -27.72 12.76 -2.53
C LYS A 30 -27.19 12.84 -3.96
N GLY A 31 -26.17 12.06 -4.31
CA GLY A 31 -25.50 12.12 -5.60
C GLY A 31 -24.54 13.29 -5.77
N ASP A 32 -24.26 14.04 -4.71
CA ASP A 32 -23.26 15.10 -4.72
C ASP A 32 -21.85 14.53 -4.53
N TYR A 33 -21.39 13.82 -5.57
CA TYR A 33 -20.09 13.17 -5.55
C TYR A 33 -18.92 14.15 -5.51
N ARG A 34 -19.08 15.38 -6.07
CA ARG A 34 -18.05 16.41 -5.98
C ARG A 34 -17.90 16.94 -4.58
N GLY A 35 -19.02 17.23 -3.91
CA GLY A 35 -19.03 17.63 -2.51
C GLY A 35 -18.43 16.55 -1.61
N ALA A 36 -18.79 15.27 -1.84
CA ALA A 36 -18.24 14.13 -1.11
C ALA A 36 -16.73 13.98 -1.33
N THR A 37 -16.22 14.17 -2.56
CA THR A 37 -14.77 14.16 -2.88
C THR A 37 -14.03 15.22 -2.07
N THR A 38 -14.49 16.47 -2.12
CA THR A 38 -13.86 17.58 -1.37
C THR A 38 -13.87 17.33 0.14
N ALA A 39 -14.97 16.82 0.69
CA ALA A 39 -15.08 16.49 2.10
C ALA A 39 -14.12 15.36 2.52
N LEU A 40 -13.99 14.31 1.69
CA LEU A 40 -13.06 13.20 1.93
C LEU A 40 -11.59 13.63 1.85
N GLU A 41 -11.23 14.46 0.88
CA GLU A 41 -9.88 15.01 0.76
C GLU A 41 -9.52 15.84 1.98
N ALA A 42 -10.44 16.71 2.45
CA ALA A 42 -10.25 17.48 3.67
C ALA A 42 -10.10 16.61 4.92
N LEU A 43 -10.86 15.49 5.02
CA LEU A 43 -10.72 14.50 6.09
C LEU A 43 -9.38 13.79 6.05
N ILE A 44 -8.92 13.40 4.86
CA ILE A 44 -7.62 12.74 4.66
C ILE A 44 -6.46 13.68 5.05
N GLU A 45 -6.55 14.96 4.69
CA GLU A 45 -5.53 15.96 5.03
C GLU A 45 -5.54 16.34 6.51
N GLY A 46 -6.72 16.52 7.12
CA GLY A 46 -6.86 16.98 8.49
C GLY A 46 -6.74 15.89 9.55
N GLU A 47 -7.29 14.73 9.30
CA GLU A 47 -7.42 13.64 10.29
C GLU A 47 -6.60 12.39 9.93
N GLY A 48 -6.00 12.38 8.74
CA GLY A 48 -5.16 11.30 8.24
C GLY A 48 -5.88 10.32 7.31
N ALA A 49 -5.06 9.62 6.55
CA ALA A 49 -5.49 8.67 5.55
C ALA A 49 -5.88 7.32 6.19
N THR A 50 -7.02 6.76 5.77
CA THR A 50 -7.44 5.38 6.08
C THR A 50 -7.81 4.64 4.80
N SER A 51 -7.77 3.31 4.82
CA SER A 51 -8.20 2.47 3.68
C SER A 51 -9.63 2.81 3.27
N SER A 52 -10.54 2.89 4.23
CA SER A 52 -11.96 3.22 3.99
C SER A 52 -12.15 4.60 3.37
N ARG A 53 -11.44 5.64 3.85
CA ARG A 53 -11.54 6.99 3.27
C ARG A 53 -11.07 7.03 1.82
N TYR A 54 -9.96 6.37 1.51
CA TYR A 54 -9.51 6.26 0.12
C TYR A 54 -10.43 5.39 -0.74
N ALA A 55 -11.02 4.31 -0.21
CA ALA A 55 -11.99 3.52 -0.94
C ALA A 55 -13.24 4.34 -1.30
N ASN A 56 -13.77 5.11 -0.33
CA ASN A 56 -14.90 6.01 -0.55
C ASN A 56 -14.56 7.13 -1.54
N LEU A 57 -13.34 7.69 -1.46
CA LEU A 57 -12.85 8.69 -2.42
C LEU A 57 -12.80 8.09 -3.84
N GLY A 58 -12.31 6.86 -3.98
CA GLY A 58 -12.31 6.13 -5.25
C GLY A 58 -13.73 5.90 -5.78
N ASN A 59 -14.68 5.57 -4.90
CA ASN A 59 -16.09 5.44 -5.28
C ASN A 59 -16.67 6.77 -5.80
N CYS A 60 -16.35 7.89 -5.18
CA CYS A 60 -16.78 9.22 -5.64
C CYS A 60 -16.21 9.54 -7.02
N TYR A 61 -14.90 9.36 -7.24
CA TYR A 61 -14.26 9.58 -8.53
C TYR A 61 -14.83 8.66 -9.62
N TYR A 62 -15.10 7.39 -9.27
CA TYR A 62 -15.72 6.46 -10.21
C TYR A 62 -17.11 6.94 -10.65
N GLN A 63 -17.94 7.45 -9.74
CA GLN A 63 -19.26 8.01 -10.06
C GLN A 63 -19.16 9.29 -10.90
N LEU A 64 -18.08 10.05 -10.77
CA LEU A 64 -17.79 11.23 -11.59
C LEU A 64 -17.22 10.87 -12.97
N GLY A 65 -16.91 9.60 -13.22
CA GLY A 65 -16.31 9.13 -14.47
C GLY A 65 -14.80 9.31 -14.56
N ASP A 66 -14.14 9.74 -13.49
CA ASP A 66 -12.70 9.93 -13.41
C ASP A 66 -12.04 8.61 -12.97
N LEU A 67 -11.73 7.76 -13.94
CA LEU A 67 -11.17 6.43 -13.69
C LEU A 67 -9.72 6.51 -13.20
N GLY A 68 -8.99 7.55 -13.56
CA GLY A 68 -7.61 7.76 -13.15
C GLY A 68 -7.49 7.99 -11.64
N HIS A 69 -8.21 8.98 -11.12
CA HIS A 69 -8.22 9.26 -9.67
C HIS A 69 -8.94 8.18 -8.87
N ALA A 70 -9.95 7.51 -9.45
CA ALA A 70 -10.58 6.35 -8.83
C ALA A 70 -9.56 5.21 -8.61
N MET A 71 -8.78 4.85 -9.64
CA MET A 71 -7.74 3.84 -9.53
C MET A 71 -6.65 4.23 -8.53
N LEU A 72 -6.19 5.48 -8.57
CA LEU A 72 -5.21 6.00 -7.64
C LEU A 72 -5.70 5.88 -6.18
N SER A 73 -6.96 6.22 -5.93
CA SER A 73 -7.57 6.15 -4.60
C SER A 73 -7.69 4.70 -4.12
N TYR A 74 -8.12 3.77 -4.97
CA TYR A 74 -8.17 2.35 -4.61
C TYR A 74 -6.78 1.73 -4.39
N GLU A 75 -5.77 2.13 -5.16
CA GLU A 75 -4.40 1.68 -4.94
C GLU A 75 -3.84 2.22 -3.61
N ARG A 76 -4.14 3.47 -3.24
CA ARG A 76 -3.79 4.04 -1.93
C ARG A 76 -4.52 3.35 -0.78
N ALA A 77 -5.81 3.02 -0.96
CA ALA A 77 -6.59 2.24 0.01
C ALA A 77 -5.94 0.86 0.24
N HIS A 78 -5.58 0.17 -0.85
CA HIS A 78 -4.90 -1.12 -0.79
C HIS A 78 -3.52 -1.06 -0.11
N LEU A 79 -2.76 0.03 -0.28
CA LEU A 79 -1.49 0.19 0.43
C LEU A 79 -1.67 0.30 1.95
N LEU A 80 -2.78 0.88 2.41
CA LEU A 80 -3.09 1.03 3.84
C LEU A 80 -3.64 -0.26 4.45
N ASP A 81 -4.47 -0.99 3.73
CA ASP A 81 -4.94 -2.32 4.12
C ASP A 81 -4.97 -3.29 2.92
N PRO A 82 -3.87 -4.01 2.68
CA PRO A 82 -3.80 -4.98 1.57
C PRO A 82 -4.73 -6.19 1.70
N ARG A 83 -5.29 -6.42 2.91
CA ARG A 83 -6.19 -7.56 3.17
C ARG A 83 -7.65 -7.21 3.02
N ASP A 84 -7.99 -5.96 2.84
CA ASP A 84 -9.36 -5.54 2.63
C ASP A 84 -9.90 -6.14 1.32
N SER A 85 -10.83 -7.08 1.46
CA SER A 85 -11.41 -7.81 0.34
C SER A 85 -12.29 -6.91 -0.53
N GLU A 86 -12.93 -5.89 0.06
CA GLU A 86 -13.76 -4.93 -0.65
C GLU A 86 -12.89 -4.04 -1.54
N VAL A 87 -11.82 -3.48 -1.00
CA VAL A 87 -10.84 -2.68 -1.75
C VAL A 87 -10.25 -3.50 -2.90
N ASN A 88 -9.89 -4.76 -2.65
CA ASN A 88 -9.35 -5.65 -3.67
C ASN A 88 -10.38 -5.95 -4.78
N ALA A 89 -11.65 -6.10 -4.43
CA ALA A 89 -12.73 -6.26 -5.40
C ALA A 89 -12.95 -4.98 -6.23
N LEU A 90 -12.95 -3.79 -5.61
CA LEU A 90 -13.06 -2.50 -6.30
C LEU A 90 -11.91 -2.26 -7.28
N ARG A 91 -10.65 -2.52 -6.86
CA ARG A 91 -9.48 -2.46 -7.75
C ARG A 91 -9.65 -3.39 -8.97
N SER A 92 -9.96 -4.66 -8.71
CA SER A 92 -10.13 -5.66 -9.75
C SER A 92 -11.26 -5.32 -10.71
N PHE A 93 -12.36 -4.77 -10.20
CA PHE A 93 -13.47 -4.28 -11.00
C PHE A 93 -13.04 -3.13 -11.91
N LEU A 94 -12.35 -2.12 -11.36
CA LEU A 94 -11.92 -0.96 -12.14
C LEU A 94 -10.86 -1.34 -13.17
N MET A 95 -9.91 -2.23 -12.86
CA MET A 95 -8.94 -2.76 -13.81
C MET A 95 -9.58 -3.42 -15.05
N LYS A 96 -10.74 -4.05 -14.88
CA LYS A 96 -11.49 -4.62 -16.02
C LYS A 96 -12.14 -3.53 -16.87
N LYS A 97 -12.33 -2.32 -16.35
CA LYS A 97 -12.95 -1.19 -17.06
C LYS A 97 -11.95 -0.28 -17.75
N THR A 98 -10.69 -0.23 -17.28
CA THR A 98 -9.64 0.55 -17.95
C THR A 98 -9.39 0.06 -19.38
N ILE A 99 -8.98 0.98 -20.25
CA ILE A 99 -8.73 0.71 -21.68
C ILE A 99 -7.51 -0.19 -21.83
N ASP A 100 -6.43 0.14 -21.12
CA ASP A 100 -5.17 -0.59 -21.18
C ASP A 100 -5.27 -1.91 -20.40
N LYS A 101 -5.43 -3.01 -21.12
CA LYS A 101 -5.49 -4.35 -20.54
C LYS A 101 -4.09 -4.85 -20.24
N LEU A 102 -3.62 -4.60 -19.04
CA LEU A 102 -2.33 -5.06 -18.56
C LEU A 102 -2.51 -6.30 -17.66
N PRO A 103 -1.58 -7.27 -17.74
CA PRO A 103 -1.58 -8.38 -16.80
C PRO A 103 -1.37 -7.85 -15.39
N ASP A 104 -2.04 -8.43 -14.42
CA ASP A 104 -1.78 -8.12 -13.03
C ASP A 104 -0.37 -8.61 -12.69
N ALA A 105 0.53 -7.66 -12.41
CA ALA A 105 1.92 -7.96 -12.07
C ALA A 105 2.07 -8.60 -10.67
N GLU A 106 0.98 -8.69 -9.92
CA GLU A 106 0.98 -9.40 -8.65
C GLU A 106 1.06 -10.91 -8.91
N SER A 107 2.28 -11.46 -8.80
CA SER A 107 2.47 -12.90 -8.81
C SER A 107 1.70 -13.51 -7.63
N TRP A 108 1.19 -14.76 -7.77
CA TRP A 108 0.55 -15.51 -6.68
C TRP A 108 1.42 -15.52 -5.41
N PHE A 109 2.73 -15.39 -5.57
CA PHE A 109 3.71 -15.32 -4.47
C PHE A 109 3.65 -13.99 -3.72
N SER A 110 3.40 -12.88 -4.41
CA SER A 110 3.20 -11.58 -3.75
C SER A 110 1.84 -11.48 -3.08
N ALA A 111 0.80 -12.06 -3.66
CA ALA A 111 -0.55 -12.09 -3.09
C ALA A 111 -0.62 -12.94 -1.80
N THR A 112 -0.07 -14.16 -1.82
CA THR A 112 -0.06 -15.04 -0.63
C THR A 112 0.98 -14.63 0.41
N GLY A 113 2.18 -14.26 -0.01
CA GLY A 113 3.24 -13.75 0.87
C GLY A 113 2.85 -12.42 1.51
N GLY A 114 2.19 -11.53 0.76
CA GLY A 114 1.64 -10.27 1.27
C GLY A 114 0.58 -10.51 2.35
N ALA A 115 -0.39 -11.39 2.12
CA ALA A 115 -1.42 -11.71 3.10
C ALA A 115 -0.85 -12.20 4.44
N ILE A 116 0.23 -12.99 4.42
CA ILE A 116 0.91 -13.45 5.62
C ILE A 116 1.75 -12.34 6.25
N ALA A 117 2.52 -11.58 5.45
CA ALA A 117 3.38 -10.52 5.95
C ALA A 117 2.59 -9.39 6.63
N TYR A 118 1.43 -9.03 6.06
CA TYR A 118 0.54 -8.01 6.64
C TYR A 118 -0.44 -8.57 7.68
N ALA A 119 -0.37 -9.87 8.03
CA ALA A 119 -1.19 -10.47 9.08
C ALA A 119 -0.94 -9.82 10.45
N LEU A 120 0.28 -9.35 10.69
CA LEU A 120 0.68 -8.69 11.92
C LEU A 120 1.30 -7.32 11.61
N PRO A 121 1.08 -6.32 12.47
CA PRO A 121 1.73 -5.02 12.32
C PRO A 121 3.25 -5.16 12.52
N LEU A 122 4.02 -4.33 11.81
CA LEU A 122 5.49 -4.36 11.82
C LEU A 122 6.11 -4.39 13.24
N PRO A 123 5.64 -3.59 14.23
CA PRO A 123 6.19 -3.65 15.60
C PRO A 123 6.05 -5.03 16.25
N VAL A 124 4.95 -5.75 15.96
CA VAL A 124 4.73 -7.11 16.48
C VAL A 124 5.68 -8.10 15.83
N LEU A 125 5.88 -8.00 14.50
CA LEU A 125 6.85 -8.84 13.80
C LEU A 125 8.28 -8.63 14.31
N LEU A 126 8.68 -7.38 14.58
CA LEU A 126 9.97 -7.04 15.16
C LEU A 126 10.13 -7.63 16.57
N ALA A 127 9.09 -7.52 17.41
CA ALA A 127 9.09 -8.09 18.76
C ALA A 127 9.20 -9.63 18.73
N LEU A 128 8.48 -10.29 17.82
CA LEU A 128 8.55 -11.75 17.64
C LEU A 128 9.92 -12.19 17.13
N ALA A 129 10.50 -11.48 16.16
CA ALA A 129 11.83 -11.77 15.65
C ALA A 129 12.89 -11.67 16.74
N LEU A 130 12.82 -10.62 17.56
CA LEU A 130 13.70 -10.43 18.72
C LEU A 130 13.52 -11.54 19.76
N LEU A 131 12.26 -11.89 20.09
CA LEU A 131 11.94 -12.96 21.06
C LEU A 131 12.54 -14.31 20.59
N PHE A 132 12.33 -14.68 19.35
CA PHE A 132 12.86 -15.94 18.82
C PHE A 132 14.40 -15.91 18.73
N PHE A 133 14.98 -14.76 18.37
CA PHE A 133 16.44 -14.61 18.34
C PHE A 133 17.05 -14.76 19.75
N VAL A 134 16.47 -14.13 20.76
CA VAL A 134 16.91 -14.28 22.16
C VAL A 134 16.73 -15.73 22.65
N GLY A 135 15.62 -16.38 22.29
CA GLY A 135 15.39 -17.80 22.57
C GLY A 135 16.45 -18.70 21.93
N PHE A 136 16.85 -18.42 20.69
CA PHE A 136 17.94 -19.12 20.01
C PHE A 136 19.27 -18.95 20.75
N VAL A 137 19.66 -17.71 21.07
CA VAL A 137 20.91 -17.43 21.81
C VAL A 137 20.90 -18.10 23.16
N GLY A 138 19.78 -18.03 23.92
CA GLY A 138 19.62 -18.71 25.19
C GLY A 138 19.76 -20.24 25.07
N SER A 139 19.22 -20.84 24.00
CA SER A 139 19.38 -22.26 23.72
C SER A 139 20.84 -22.64 23.43
N VAL A 140 21.55 -21.82 22.66
CA VAL A 140 22.99 -22.04 22.38
C VAL A 140 23.81 -21.97 23.66
N VAL A 141 23.58 -20.96 24.49
CA VAL A 141 24.27 -20.78 25.76
C VAL A 141 24.00 -21.98 26.74
N THR A 142 22.72 -22.35 26.89
CA THR A 142 22.36 -23.49 27.74
C THR A 142 22.89 -24.82 27.20
N PHE A 143 22.94 -25.02 25.89
CA PHE A 143 23.57 -26.18 25.27
C PHE A 143 25.06 -26.26 25.56
N ALA A 144 25.77 -25.14 25.48
CA ALA A 144 27.21 -25.07 25.78
C ALA A 144 27.53 -25.36 27.25
N LEU A 145 26.72 -24.81 28.15
CA LEU A 145 26.94 -24.96 29.63
C LEU A 145 26.42 -26.28 30.17
N SER A 146 25.49 -26.96 29.52
CA SER A 146 24.87 -28.19 30.01
C SER A 146 25.84 -29.37 29.93
N ARG A 147 25.90 -30.15 31.00
CA ARG A 147 26.67 -31.43 31.06
C ARG A 147 25.79 -32.66 30.88
N ARG A 148 24.46 -32.54 30.99
CA ARG A 148 23.49 -33.65 30.87
C ARG A 148 23.07 -33.85 29.41
N ARG A 149 23.12 -35.10 28.94
CA ARG A 149 22.77 -35.43 27.56
C ARG A 149 21.33 -35.09 27.19
N ASP A 150 20.39 -35.30 28.10
CA ASP A 150 18.96 -35.01 27.84
C ASP A 150 18.71 -33.51 27.68
N HIS A 151 19.34 -32.69 28.52
CA HIS A 151 19.26 -31.22 28.43
C HIS A 151 19.87 -30.72 27.11
N LYS A 152 21.00 -31.29 26.66
CA LYS A 152 21.61 -30.94 25.38
C LYS A 152 20.67 -31.24 24.21
N ARG A 153 19.97 -32.35 24.29
CA ARG A 153 19.01 -32.74 23.23
C ARG A 153 17.83 -31.77 23.14
N ILE A 154 17.24 -31.43 24.29
CA ILE A 154 16.12 -30.48 24.37
C ILE A 154 16.56 -29.09 23.87
N THR A 155 17.67 -28.55 24.35
CA THR A 155 18.19 -27.24 23.98
C THR A 155 18.61 -27.17 22.50
N PHE A 156 19.12 -28.26 21.95
CA PHE A 156 19.42 -28.32 20.51
C PHE A 156 18.15 -28.14 19.66
N TYR A 157 17.08 -28.93 19.93
CA TYR A 157 15.84 -28.84 19.15
C TYR A 157 15.10 -27.53 19.41
N SER A 158 15.07 -27.01 20.65
CA SER A 158 14.46 -25.71 20.93
C SER A 158 15.21 -24.57 20.24
N GLY A 159 16.55 -24.64 20.20
CA GLY A 159 17.36 -23.69 19.44
C GLY A 159 17.10 -23.73 17.94
N LEU A 160 17.01 -24.94 17.37
CA LEU A 160 16.69 -25.11 15.94
C LEU A 160 15.31 -24.51 15.59
N VAL A 161 14.29 -24.80 16.41
CA VAL A 161 12.94 -24.24 16.21
C VAL A 161 12.97 -22.71 16.32
N SER A 162 13.62 -22.16 17.38
CA SER A 162 13.75 -20.71 17.55
C SER A 162 14.49 -20.05 16.37
N LEU A 163 15.52 -20.69 15.83
CA LEU A 163 16.24 -20.18 14.66
C LEU A 163 15.33 -20.13 13.44
N ILE A 164 14.60 -21.22 13.17
CA ILE A 164 13.68 -21.27 12.01
C ILE A 164 12.61 -20.19 12.14
N LEU A 165 12.01 -20.02 13.32
CA LEU A 165 11.00 -18.99 13.55
C LEU A 165 11.57 -17.57 13.42
N SER A 166 12.81 -17.34 13.88
CA SER A 166 13.51 -16.07 13.72
C SER A 166 13.78 -15.74 12.25
N LEU A 167 14.26 -16.71 11.47
CA LEU A 167 14.48 -16.55 10.04
C LEU A 167 13.17 -16.29 9.28
N PHE A 168 12.11 -17.00 9.65
CA PHE A 168 10.79 -16.83 9.05
C PHE A 168 10.23 -15.42 9.31
N THR A 169 10.24 -14.97 10.56
CA THR A 169 9.80 -13.60 10.90
C THR A 169 10.69 -12.54 10.27
N GLY A 170 12.00 -12.77 10.18
CA GLY A 170 12.93 -11.91 9.44
C GLY A 170 12.58 -11.79 7.95
N ALA A 171 12.23 -12.90 7.30
CA ALA A 171 11.79 -12.90 5.90
C ALA A 171 10.47 -12.11 5.70
N LEU A 172 9.52 -12.19 6.65
CA LEU A 172 8.29 -11.40 6.62
C LEU A 172 8.57 -9.90 6.76
N ILE A 173 9.49 -9.51 7.65
CA ILE A 173 9.92 -8.11 7.83
C ILE A 173 10.58 -7.59 6.54
N LEU A 174 11.46 -8.39 5.95
CA LEU A 174 12.15 -8.03 4.70
C LEU A 174 11.14 -7.85 3.55
N HIS A 175 10.15 -8.75 3.44
CA HIS A 175 9.07 -8.62 2.47
C HIS A 175 8.26 -7.35 2.69
N TRP A 176 7.94 -7.02 3.94
CA TRP A 176 7.20 -5.80 4.30
C TRP A 176 7.95 -4.52 3.87
N VAL A 177 9.24 -4.43 4.22
CA VAL A 177 10.10 -3.29 3.83
C VAL A 177 10.25 -3.18 2.32
N TYR A 178 10.39 -4.33 1.64
CA TYR A 178 10.47 -4.36 0.17
C TYR A 178 9.19 -3.87 -0.49
N ALA A 179 8.03 -4.30 -0.01
CA ALA A 179 6.73 -3.89 -0.53
C ALA A 179 6.48 -2.38 -0.33
N GLU A 180 6.86 -1.82 0.83
CA GLU A 180 6.78 -0.38 1.08
C GLU A 180 7.71 0.40 0.13
N HIS A 181 8.93 -0.09 -0.09
CA HIS A 181 9.84 0.54 -1.05
C HIS A 181 9.29 0.51 -2.48
N GLN A 182 8.68 -0.61 -2.89
CA GLN A 182 8.04 -0.73 -4.20
C GLN A 182 6.83 0.22 -4.35
N ALA A 183 6.08 0.48 -3.29
CA ALA A 183 4.95 1.40 -3.32
C ALA A 183 5.37 2.82 -3.72
N LYS A 184 6.56 3.27 -3.30
CA LYS A 184 7.12 4.59 -3.65
C LYS A 184 7.48 4.74 -5.13
N THR A 185 7.62 3.63 -5.84
CA THR A 185 7.91 3.62 -7.27
C THR A 185 6.66 3.43 -8.13
N LYS A 186 5.51 3.20 -7.53
CA LYS A 186 4.24 3.02 -8.28
C LYS A 186 3.54 4.37 -8.48
N ALA A 187 2.92 4.52 -9.66
CA ALA A 187 2.09 5.67 -10.00
C ALA A 187 0.91 5.23 -10.87
N VAL A 188 -0.09 6.10 -10.99
CA VAL A 188 -1.25 5.91 -11.85
C VAL A 188 -1.34 7.07 -12.83
N ILE A 189 -1.72 6.79 -14.07
CA ILE A 189 -2.04 7.79 -15.07
C ILE A 189 -3.41 8.37 -14.73
N THR A 190 -3.46 9.69 -14.52
CA THR A 190 -4.68 10.41 -14.15
C THR A 190 -5.27 11.22 -15.30
N GLN A 191 -4.52 11.46 -16.37
CA GLN A 191 -5.05 12.11 -17.58
C GLN A 191 -5.75 11.10 -18.49
N PRO A 192 -6.82 11.49 -19.18
CA PRO A 192 -7.61 10.60 -20.05
C PRO A 192 -6.79 9.86 -21.08
N GLU A 193 -5.81 10.54 -21.70
CA GLU A 193 -4.92 9.99 -22.71
C GLU A 193 -3.55 10.64 -22.63
N VAL A 194 -2.50 9.84 -22.68
CA VAL A 194 -1.11 10.27 -22.54
C VAL A 194 -0.22 9.63 -23.58
N ASN A 195 0.57 10.45 -24.27
CA ASN A 195 1.57 9.98 -25.21
C ASN A 195 2.80 9.42 -24.51
N VAL A 196 3.25 8.26 -24.96
CA VAL A 196 4.50 7.63 -24.53
C VAL A 196 5.60 7.95 -25.55
N TYR A 197 6.68 8.54 -25.06
CA TYR A 197 7.81 8.97 -25.88
C TYR A 197 8.98 7.97 -25.75
N ARG A 198 9.77 7.84 -26.82
CA ARG A 198 10.99 7.01 -26.82
C ARG A 198 12.13 7.64 -25.99
N SER A 199 12.18 8.96 -25.90
CA SER A 199 13.17 9.71 -25.14
C SER A 199 12.53 10.93 -24.45
N PRO A 200 13.16 11.54 -23.42
CA PRO A 200 12.59 12.64 -22.63
C PRO A 200 12.62 13.97 -23.42
N SER A 201 11.87 14.03 -24.52
CA SER A 201 11.76 15.21 -25.38
C SER A 201 10.44 15.23 -26.15
N GLN A 202 9.84 16.43 -26.29
CA GLN A 202 8.63 16.63 -27.12
C GLN A 202 8.87 16.34 -28.60
N LYS A 203 10.12 16.42 -29.07
CA LYS A 203 10.48 16.10 -30.46
C LYS A 203 10.72 14.60 -30.67
N SER A 204 10.65 13.81 -29.62
CA SER A 204 10.81 12.37 -29.70
C SER A 204 9.58 11.70 -30.33
N GLU A 205 9.83 10.58 -30.99
CA GLU A 205 8.80 9.71 -31.53
C GLU A 205 7.84 9.25 -30.44
N VAL A 206 6.53 9.37 -30.71
CA VAL A 206 5.49 8.77 -29.88
C VAL A 206 5.40 7.29 -30.24
N THR A 207 5.69 6.45 -29.26
CA THR A 207 5.72 4.98 -29.45
C THR A 207 4.41 4.31 -29.13
N ASN A 208 3.63 4.89 -28.24
CA ASN A 208 2.33 4.35 -27.80
C ASN A 208 1.51 5.45 -27.13
N GLN A 209 0.24 5.17 -26.88
CA GLN A 209 -0.65 5.96 -26.05
C GLN A 209 -1.13 5.11 -24.87
N LEU A 210 -1.27 5.71 -23.72
CA LEU A 210 -1.82 5.10 -22.51
C LEU A 210 -2.97 5.95 -21.98
N HIS A 211 -3.87 5.32 -21.25
CA HIS A 211 -5.10 5.93 -20.78
C HIS A 211 -5.13 6.01 -19.25
N GLU A 212 -6.06 6.81 -18.74
CA GLU A 212 -6.31 6.95 -17.31
C GLU A 212 -6.55 5.61 -16.60
N GLY A 213 -6.17 5.54 -15.34
CA GLY A 213 -6.27 4.32 -14.53
C GLY A 213 -5.19 3.28 -14.82
N THR A 214 -4.31 3.52 -15.79
CA THR A 214 -3.18 2.64 -16.07
C THR A 214 -2.13 2.76 -14.96
N ARG A 215 -1.78 1.62 -14.36
CA ARG A 215 -0.76 1.51 -13.31
C ARG A 215 0.62 1.37 -13.93
N ILE A 216 1.55 2.18 -13.48
CA ILE A 216 2.94 2.21 -13.97
C ILE A 216 3.92 2.12 -12.82
N ARG A 217 5.13 1.67 -13.11
CA ARG A 217 6.26 1.73 -12.19
C ARG A 217 7.27 2.74 -12.71
N LEU A 218 7.60 3.72 -11.86
CA LEU A 218 8.57 4.75 -12.15
C LEU A 218 9.99 4.17 -12.08
N VAL A 219 10.84 4.56 -13.01
CA VAL A 219 12.23 4.10 -13.11
C VAL A 219 13.16 5.31 -13.16
N GLY A 220 14.21 5.28 -12.36
CA GLY A 220 15.20 6.38 -12.33
C GLY A 220 14.63 7.69 -11.81
N GLN A 221 15.40 8.76 -12.03
CA GLN A 221 15.01 10.12 -11.67
C GLN A 221 14.35 10.82 -12.87
N PRO A 222 13.46 11.79 -12.64
CA PRO A 222 12.89 12.60 -13.70
C PRO A 222 13.95 13.34 -14.50
N VAL A 223 13.73 13.48 -15.80
CA VAL A 223 14.56 14.29 -16.70
C VAL A 223 13.73 15.45 -17.23
N GLY A 224 13.93 16.64 -16.68
CA GLY A 224 13.08 17.80 -16.94
C GLY A 224 11.62 17.54 -16.55
N ALA A 225 10.68 17.66 -17.50
CA ALA A 225 9.28 17.39 -17.30
C ALA A 225 8.87 15.91 -17.53
N TYR A 226 9.84 15.02 -17.81
CA TYR A 226 9.58 13.64 -18.19
C TYR A 226 10.02 12.65 -17.11
N GLN A 227 9.26 11.59 -16.98
CA GLN A 227 9.56 10.46 -16.12
C GLN A 227 9.63 9.18 -16.93
N GLN A 228 10.68 8.39 -16.71
CA GLN A 228 10.76 7.05 -17.26
C GLN A 228 9.89 6.09 -16.45
N PHE A 229 9.20 5.20 -17.14
CA PHE A 229 8.35 4.19 -16.52
C PHE A 229 8.44 2.84 -17.23
N VAL A 230 7.95 1.82 -16.54
CA VAL A 230 7.77 0.46 -17.06
C VAL A 230 6.37 -0.05 -16.68
N LEU A 231 5.71 -0.70 -17.62
CA LEU A 231 4.43 -1.40 -17.43
C LEU A 231 4.65 -2.81 -16.86
N SER A 232 3.58 -3.44 -16.40
CA SER A 232 3.62 -4.82 -15.88
C SER A 232 3.99 -5.88 -16.94
N ASP A 233 3.79 -5.58 -18.22
CA ASP A 233 4.17 -6.44 -19.35
C ASP A 233 5.62 -6.23 -19.83
N GLY A 234 6.39 -5.35 -19.17
CA GLY A 234 7.77 -5.03 -19.51
C GLY A 234 7.94 -3.91 -20.53
N ARG A 235 6.88 -3.42 -21.19
CA ARG A 235 6.95 -2.25 -22.05
C ARG A 235 7.23 -1.01 -21.20
N GLY A 236 7.92 -0.03 -21.76
CA GLY A 236 8.22 1.21 -21.07
C GLY A 236 8.52 2.35 -22.02
N GLY A 237 8.77 3.52 -21.46
CA GLY A 237 9.05 4.72 -22.20
C GLY A 237 9.15 5.93 -21.29
N TRP A 238 8.94 7.10 -21.85
CA TRP A 238 8.92 8.38 -21.15
C TRP A 238 7.54 9.02 -21.29
N LEU A 239 7.04 9.60 -20.21
CA LEU A 239 5.80 10.37 -20.21
C LEU A 239 5.97 11.65 -19.37
N LEU A 240 5.02 12.56 -19.50
CA LEU A 240 5.03 13.81 -18.76
C LEU A 240 4.69 13.57 -17.30
N LEU A 241 5.44 14.18 -16.39
CA LEU A 241 5.18 14.14 -14.94
C LEU A 241 3.77 14.64 -14.58
N SER A 242 3.25 15.61 -15.34
CA SER A 242 1.91 16.17 -15.11
C SER A 242 0.76 15.21 -15.42
N ALA A 243 1.06 14.08 -16.07
CA ALA A 243 0.06 13.10 -16.46
C ALA A 243 -0.11 11.94 -15.47
N ILE A 244 0.73 11.91 -14.43
CA ILE A 244 0.78 10.84 -13.45
C ILE A 244 0.72 11.35 -12.03
N GLU A 245 0.15 10.53 -11.16
CA GLU A 245 0.27 10.74 -9.71
C GLU A 245 0.91 9.53 -9.03
N PRO A 246 1.93 9.75 -8.17
CA PRO A 246 2.52 8.67 -7.37
C PRO A 246 1.54 8.19 -6.30
N LEU A 247 1.63 6.90 -5.94
CA LEU A 247 0.80 6.34 -4.88
C LEU A 247 1.14 6.97 -3.52
N VAL A 248 2.42 7.19 -3.28
CA VAL A 248 2.93 7.84 -2.06
C VAL A 248 3.41 9.24 -2.44
N LYS A 249 2.79 10.27 -1.87
CA LYS A 249 3.28 11.66 -2.00
C LYS A 249 4.57 11.80 -1.18
N ASN A 250 5.62 12.30 -1.81
CA ASN A 250 6.89 12.63 -1.13
C ASN A 250 6.75 13.88 -0.29
#